data_52c4eedb14708d7a5eab776877642752
#
_entry.id   52c4eedb14708d7a5eab776877642752
#
_cell.length_a   1.000
_cell.length_b   1.000
_cell.length_c   1.000
_cell.angle_alpha   90.00
_cell.angle_beta   90.00
_cell.angle_gamma   90.00
#
_symmetry.space_group_name_H-M   'P 1'
#
loop_
_entity.id
_entity.type
_entity.pdbx_description
1 polymer ?
#
loop_
_entity_poly.entity_id
_entity_poly.type
_entity_poly.pdbx_seq_one_letter_code
_entity_poly.pdbx_strand_id
1 'polypeptide(L)'
;MTSSGIKNIFRSGLILKDMTGPSFKDATILANHILIRIQRLILLLLLMTFTAGRASADDAVSRSAVKVFATKRSPDLSKPWTKQAPQEVSGSGVILDGQQIITNSHVIAYADQIYVQPYQSTEKISCKVIFQAPGVDLALLKPDDDSIFSQYPGLTLADYLPEIKSTINVYGYPVGGKELSVTEGIVSRIEYGKLFYDTSGLIIQIDAALNAGNSGGAAVSNGKMVGIVCSKLVTAENIGYLIPAEEISIFLKDCADGRYDGQYALRGVEMQTTENDALRKRLGIAKETTGIMISNVTNRDPNFNLKPFDLITHIGSNVIDNEGNVRIKENLRLSAGYLIPRTARDGKVEMTVVRKGKAQKINVPLSIESQNLIRFKGFRYPRYFIYGPLVFCEVPYIEMKQLYSQENALLFLAATGSPIVRRMNDTIAFEGEELVGVFSPMFSNRITKGYNTKATGLGIVSHVNDVPVKNMTHLVELLRDNKEQFVVFQFANSQSERVVFDRQEIEAATEEILSENGIRNQYSDDLKDLWKKDLVKKQ
;
A
#
# COMPACT_ATOMS: atom_id res chain seq x y z
N MET A 1 -42.70 11.27 -18.96
CA MET A 1 -43.90 11.69 -19.72
C MET A 1 -43.59 13.01 -20.39
N THR A 2 -43.49 12.97 -21.70
CA THR A 2 -42.96 14.06 -22.55
C THR A 2 -43.94 15.23 -22.66
N SER A 3 -43.41 16.43 -22.84
CA SER A 3 -44.11 17.75 -22.91
C SER A 3 -45.22 17.89 -23.96
N SER A 4 -45.52 16.83 -24.71
CA SER A 4 -46.57 16.83 -25.75
C SER A 4 -47.99 16.50 -25.24
N GLY A 5 -48.12 15.93 -24.03
CA GLY A 5 -49.43 15.53 -23.48
C GLY A 5 -50.26 16.65 -22.85
N ILE A 6 -49.65 17.78 -22.51
CA ILE A 6 -50.32 18.89 -21.80
C ILE A 6 -50.91 19.94 -22.76
N LYS A 7 -50.46 19.96 -24.02
CA LYS A 7 -50.97 20.95 -25.00
C LYS A 7 -52.33 20.62 -25.64
N ASN A 8 -52.84 19.39 -25.49
CA ASN A 8 -54.08 18.98 -26.15
C ASN A 8 -55.35 19.11 -25.31
N ILE A 9 -55.26 19.53 -24.05
CA ILE A 9 -56.44 19.74 -23.18
C ILE A 9 -57.04 21.16 -23.32
N PHE A 10 -56.35 22.09 -23.99
CA PHE A 10 -56.79 23.49 -24.11
C PHE A 10 -57.26 23.91 -25.53
N ARG A 11 -57.63 22.97 -26.43
CA ARG A 11 -58.09 23.27 -27.78
C ARG A 11 -59.53 22.88 -28.06
N SER A 12 -60.40 22.74 -27.07
CA SER A 12 -61.82 22.74 -27.26
C SER A 12 -62.37 24.18 -26.98
N GLY A 13 -62.33 25.01 -27.99
CA GLY A 13 -62.91 26.37 -27.94
C GLY A 13 -64.39 26.28 -27.73
N LEU A 14 -64.88 26.61 -26.57
CA LEU A 14 -66.24 26.97 -26.33
C LEU A 14 -66.35 28.48 -26.63
N ILE A 15 -67.00 28.82 -27.74
CA ILE A 15 -67.41 30.18 -28.07
C ILE A 15 -68.42 30.58 -27.02
N LEU A 16 -68.08 31.41 -26.08
CA LEU A 16 -68.96 32.21 -25.25
C LEU A 16 -68.71 33.65 -25.57
N LYS A 17 -69.56 34.16 -26.54
CA LYS A 17 -69.77 35.56 -26.73
C LYS A 17 -70.75 36.05 -25.65
N ASP A 18 -70.41 37.22 -25.06
CA ASP A 18 -71.24 38.09 -24.23
C ASP A 18 -71.64 37.54 -22.82
N MET A 19 -70.74 37.71 -21.86
CA MET A 19 -71.12 38.05 -20.48
C MET A 19 -70.01 38.95 -19.86
N THR A 20 -70.23 40.28 -19.99
CA THR A 20 -69.44 41.29 -19.25
C THR A 20 -70.04 41.49 -17.87
N GLY A 21 -69.56 40.76 -16.90
CA GLY A 21 -69.90 40.93 -15.49
C GLY A 21 -68.66 40.79 -14.60
N PRO A 22 -68.62 41.43 -13.41
CA PRO A 22 -67.49 41.36 -12.46
C PRO A 22 -67.09 39.93 -11.99
N SER A 23 -67.96 38.96 -12.19
CA SER A 23 -67.75 37.56 -11.79
C SER A 23 -66.72 36.81 -12.64
N PHE A 24 -66.39 37.24 -13.86
CA PHE A 24 -65.42 36.52 -14.70
C PHE A 24 -63.96 36.87 -14.37
N LYS A 25 -63.69 38.07 -13.87
CA LYS A 25 -62.39 38.50 -13.41
C LYS A 25 -62.04 37.78 -12.10
N ASP A 26 -63.00 37.58 -11.19
CA ASP A 26 -62.83 36.93 -9.94
C ASP A 26 -62.57 35.41 -10.11
N ALA A 27 -63.23 34.76 -11.07
CA ALA A 27 -63.01 33.35 -11.42
C ALA A 27 -61.60 33.11 -12.02
N THR A 28 -61.09 34.05 -12.82
CA THR A 28 -59.76 33.97 -13.41
C THR A 28 -58.65 34.20 -12.35
N ILE A 29 -58.88 35.11 -11.43
CA ILE A 29 -57.98 35.33 -10.27
C ILE A 29 -57.97 34.14 -9.36
N LEU A 30 -59.11 33.51 -9.06
CA LEU A 30 -59.20 32.31 -8.23
C LEU A 30 -58.51 31.12 -8.88
N ALA A 31 -58.69 30.91 -10.20
CA ALA A 31 -58.02 29.86 -10.96
C ALA A 31 -56.49 30.02 -10.96
N ASN A 32 -55.97 31.24 -11.11
CA ASN A 32 -54.55 31.54 -11.04
C ASN A 32 -53.98 31.29 -9.62
N HIS A 33 -54.72 31.67 -8.56
CA HIS A 33 -54.33 31.37 -7.20
C HIS A 33 -54.29 29.89 -6.89
N ILE A 34 -55.24 29.11 -7.43
CA ILE A 34 -55.25 27.63 -7.28
C ILE A 34 -54.07 27.04 -8.05
N LEU A 35 -53.78 27.48 -9.27
CA LEU A 35 -52.65 27.00 -10.08
C LEU A 35 -51.30 27.28 -9.40
N ILE A 36 -51.10 28.46 -8.84
CA ILE A 36 -49.90 28.82 -8.08
C ILE A 36 -49.77 27.96 -6.81
N ARG A 37 -50.88 27.68 -6.12
CA ARG A 37 -50.86 26.77 -4.96
C ARG A 37 -50.51 25.35 -5.35
N ILE A 38 -51.02 24.82 -6.44
CA ILE A 38 -50.68 23.50 -6.98
C ILE A 38 -49.21 23.44 -7.40
N GLN A 39 -48.69 24.44 -8.08
CA GLN A 39 -47.27 24.52 -8.45
C GLN A 39 -46.36 24.56 -7.24
N ARG A 40 -46.72 25.33 -6.20
CA ARG A 40 -45.98 25.34 -4.91
C ARG A 40 -46.04 24.00 -4.19
N LEU A 41 -47.17 23.32 -4.23
CA LEU A 41 -47.33 21.99 -3.61
C LEU A 41 -46.49 20.94 -4.34
N ILE A 42 -46.47 20.96 -5.68
CA ILE A 42 -45.62 20.06 -6.50
C ILE A 42 -44.13 20.36 -6.25
N LEU A 43 -43.73 21.62 -6.15
CA LEU A 43 -42.36 22.00 -5.84
C LEU A 43 -41.96 21.54 -4.42
N LEU A 44 -42.85 21.69 -3.44
CA LEU A 44 -42.63 21.19 -2.06
C LEU A 44 -42.54 19.65 -2.02
N LEU A 45 -43.40 18.94 -2.76
CA LEU A 45 -43.35 17.49 -2.90
C LEU A 45 -42.05 17.03 -3.57
N LEU A 46 -41.60 17.71 -4.61
CA LEU A 46 -40.31 17.45 -5.27
C LEU A 46 -39.12 17.71 -4.31
N LEU A 47 -39.18 18.80 -3.53
CA LEU A 47 -38.19 19.07 -2.51
C LEU A 47 -38.17 17.99 -1.41
N MET A 48 -39.35 17.56 -0.92
CA MET A 48 -39.46 16.52 0.10
C MET A 48 -38.96 15.15 -0.39
N THR A 49 -39.23 14.78 -1.65
CA THR A 49 -38.69 13.54 -2.23
C THR A 49 -37.18 13.61 -2.43
N PHE A 50 -36.63 14.78 -2.76
CA PHE A 50 -35.18 14.97 -2.91
C PHE A 50 -34.45 14.90 -1.55
N THR A 51 -35.04 15.50 -0.49
CA THR A 51 -34.48 15.45 0.86
C THR A 51 -34.61 14.06 1.50
N ALA A 52 -35.74 13.37 1.28
CA ALA A 52 -35.94 12.00 1.78
C ALA A 52 -34.99 11.00 1.10
N GLY A 53 -34.74 11.15 -0.21
CA GLY A 53 -33.78 10.33 -0.94
C GLY A 53 -32.34 10.52 -0.45
N ARG A 54 -31.96 11.74 -0.08
CA ARG A 54 -30.62 12.06 0.42
C ARG A 54 -30.40 11.54 1.86
N ALA A 55 -31.40 11.67 2.73
CA ALA A 55 -31.37 11.14 4.09
C ALA A 55 -31.27 9.59 4.10
N SER A 56 -31.97 8.91 3.17
CA SER A 56 -31.89 7.46 3.02
C SER A 56 -30.53 6.97 2.50
N ALA A 57 -29.88 7.75 1.61
CA ALA A 57 -28.54 7.43 1.10
C ALA A 57 -27.45 7.60 2.16
N ASP A 58 -27.51 8.65 2.97
CA ASP A 58 -26.58 8.89 4.08
C ASP A 58 -26.68 7.82 5.18
N ASP A 59 -27.89 7.35 5.49
CA ASP A 59 -28.10 6.25 6.43
C ASP A 59 -27.50 4.94 5.89
N ALA A 60 -27.66 4.63 4.62
CA ALA A 60 -27.07 3.45 3.99
C ALA A 60 -25.53 3.47 4.06
N VAL A 61 -24.90 4.62 3.80
CA VAL A 61 -23.45 4.79 3.92
C VAL A 61 -22.98 4.60 5.36
N SER A 62 -23.68 5.21 6.33
CA SER A 62 -23.36 5.07 7.75
C SER A 62 -23.42 3.59 8.19
N ARG A 63 -24.42 2.85 7.72
CA ARG A 63 -24.60 1.43 8.04
C ARG A 63 -23.57 0.52 7.38
N SER A 64 -22.91 0.93 6.30
CA SER A 64 -21.81 0.17 5.69
C SER A 64 -20.48 0.35 6.43
N ALA A 65 -20.36 1.38 7.27
CA ALA A 65 -19.14 1.64 8.04
C ALA A 65 -19.03 0.71 9.26
N VAL A 66 -17.85 0.14 9.47
CA VAL A 66 -17.55 -0.71 10.63
C VAL A 66 -16.33 -0.15 11.38
N LYS A 67 -16.33 -0.29 12.71
CA LYS A 67 -15.14 -0.06 13.52
C LYS A 67 -14.29 -1.32 13.54
N VAL A 68 -13.00 -1.18 13.24
CA VAL A 68 -12.03 -2.28 13.23
C VAL A 68 -11.20 -2.22 14.50
N PHE A 69 -11.07 -3.33 15.21
CA PHE A 69 -10.18 -3.51 16.36
C PHE A 69 -9.14 -4.56 15.99
N ALA A 70 -7.89 -4.28 16.29
CA ALA A 70 -6.80 -5.22 16.06
C ALA A 70 -5.87 -5.28 17.27
N THR A 71 -5.58 -6.50 17.73
CA THR A 71 -4.54 -6.74 18.74
C THR A 71 -3.25 -7.07 18.01
N LYS A 72 -2.33 -6.12 17.96
CA LYS A 72 -1.05 -6.22 17.25
C LYS A 72 0.05 -6.74 18.17
N ARG A 73 0.92 -7.55 17.59
CA ARG A 73 2.15 -8.00 18.24
C ARG A 73 3.30 -7.89 17.25
N SER A 74 3.99 -6.75 17.24
CA SER A 74 5.12 -6.51 16.35
C SER A 74 6.30 -7.44 16.67
N PRO A 75 7.20 -7.72 15.71
CA PRO A 75 8.41 -8.48 15.96
C PRO A 75 9.35 -7.74 16.92
N ASP A 76 10.15 -8.49 17.67
CA ASP A 76 11.27 -7.98 18.44
C ASP A 76 12.58 -8.43 17.76
N LEU A 77 13.32 -7.51 17.15
CA LEU A 77 14.56 -7.85 16.44
C LEU A 77 15.69 -8.29 17.37
N SER A 78 15.67 -7.84 18.60
CA SER A 78 16.68 -8.26 19.59
C SER A 78 16.41 -9.67 20.11
N LYS A 79 15.16 -10.12 20.01
CA LYS A 79 14.71 -11.46 20.39
C LYS A 79 13.73 -12.01 19.34
N PRO A 80 14.21 -12.32 18.11
CA PRO A 80 13.34 -12.59 16.95
C PRO A 80 12.43 -13.82 17.11
N TRP A 81 12.69 -14.66 18.12
CA TRP A 81 11.81 -15.77 18.53
C TRP A 81 10.62 -15.31 19.38
N THR A 82 10.53 -14.02 19.74
CA THR A 82 9.45 -13.45 20.53
C THR A 82 8.69 -12.39 19.76
N LYS A 83 7.49 -12.10 20.24
CA LYS A 83 6.66 -10.99 19.80
C LYS A 83 6.66 -9.92 20.89
N GLN A 84 6.58 -8.65 20.52
CA GLN A 84 6.37 -7.57 21.48
C GLN A 84 5.05 -7.74 22.25
N ALA A 85 4.91 -7.01 23.35
CA ALA A 85 3.66 -7.01 24.12
C ALA A 85 2.46 -6.66 23.21
N PRO A 86 1.29 -7.28 23.44
CA PRO A 86 0.09 -6.96 22.69
C PRO A 86 -0.27 -5.47 22.81
N GLN A 87 -0.61 -4.85 21.68
CA GLN A 87 -1.11 -3.49 21.60
C GLN A 87 -2.47 -3.48 20.91
N GLU A 88 -3.46 -2.94 21.59
CA GLU A 88 -4.77 -2.74 20.98
C GLU A 88 -4.78 -1.45 20.17
N VAL A 89 -5.21 -1.55 18.93
CA VAL A 89 -5.42 -0.42 18.03
C VAL A 89 -6.82 -0.49 17.44
N SER A 90 -7.34 0.66 17.05
CA SER A 90 -8.61 0.73 16.33
C SER A 90 -8.47 1.55 15.07
N GLY A 91 -9.27 1.22 14.08
CA GLY A 91 -9.42 1.90 12.82
C GLY A 91 -10.86 1.78 12.32
N SER A 92 -11.04 2.06 11.06
CA SER A 92 -12.32 1.95 10.36
C SER A 92 -12.25 0.89 9.27
N GLY A 93 -13.40 0.46 8.80
CA GLY A 93 -13.55 -0.41 7.65
C GLY A 93 -14.88 -0.13 6.96
N VAL A 94 -15.07 -0.70 5.80
CA VAL A 94 -16.28 -0.53 4.98
C VAL A 94 -16.73 -1.87 4.45
N ILE A 95 -18.00 -2.18 4.61
CA ILE A 95 -18.66 -3.31 3.93
C ILE A 95 -18.82 -2.89 2.46
N LEU A 96 -18.26 -3.67 1.55
CA LEU A 96 -18.41 -3.49 0.10
C LEU A 96 -19.53 -4.36 -0.46
N ASP A 97 -20.07 -3.96 -1.61
CA ASP A 97 -20.84 -4.89 -2.43
C ASP A 97 -19.99 -6.15 -2.68
N GLY A 98 -20.60 -7.33 -2.63
CA GLY A 98 -19.87 -8.60 -2.76
C GLY A 98 -19.47 -9.25 -1.42
N GLN A 99 -20.01 -8.76 -0.30
CA GLN A 99 -19.87 -9.41 1.03
C GLN A 99 -18.43 -9.51 1.52
N GLN A 100 -17.71 -8.40 1.44
CA GLN A 100 -16.35 -8.26 1.93
C GLN A 100 -16.22 -6.97 2.75
N ILE A 101 -15.29 -6.97 3.69
CA ILE A 101 -14.95 -5.77 4.47
C ILE A 101 -13.56 -5.31 4.06
N ILE A 102 -13.46 -4.07 3.60
CA ILE A 102 -12.18 -3.45 3.27
C ILE A 102 -11.71 -2.55 4.41
N THR A 103 -10.40 -2.55 4.67
CA THR A 103 -9.73 -1.64 5.61
C THR A 103 -8.32 -1.35 5.11
N ASN A 104 -7.56 -0.51 5.83
CA ASN A 104 -6.14 -0.33 5.52
C ASN A 104 -5.28 -1.48 6.06
N SER A 105 -4.27 -1.85 5.29
CA SER A 105 -3.28 -2.86 5.65
C SER A 105 -2.52 -2.50 6.93
N HIS A 106 -2.18 -1.22 7.15
CA HIS A 106 -1.50 -0.78 8.36
C HIS A 106 -2.37 -0.89 9.63
N VAL A 107 -3.70 -0.87 9.52
CA VAL A 107 -4.60 -1.05 10.67
C VAL A 107 -4.45 -2.45 11.25
N ILE A 108 -4.25 -3.45 10.41
CA ILE A 108 -4.17 -4.88 10.80
C ILE A 108 -2.76 -5.48 10.71
N ALA A 109 -1.73 -4.64 10.48
CA ALA A 109 -0.34 -5.12 10.41
C ALA A 109 0.07 -5.82 11.70
N TYR A 110 0.60 -7.05 11.61
CA TYR A 110 0.97 -7.91 12.75
C TYR A 110 -0.18 -8.19 13.74
N ALA A 111 -1.43 -8.15 13.30
CA ALA A 111 -2.57 -8.45 14.16
C ALA A 111 -2.69 -9.96 14.40
N ASP A 112 -2.75 -10.37 15.67
CA ASP A 112 -3.07 -11.74 16.09
C ASP A 112 -4.61 -11.94 16.18
N GLN A 113 -5.36 -10.85 16.47
CA GLN A 113 -6.82 -10.86 16.58
C GLN A 113 -7.38 -9.62 15.91
N ILE A 114 -8.47 -9.80 15.16
CA ILE A 114 -9.18 -8.74 14.47
C ILE A 114 -10.68 -8.91 14.73
N TYR A 115 -11.32 -7.81 15.11
CA TYR A 115 -12.78 -7.75 15.28
C TYR A 115 -13.33 -6.57 14.51
N VAL A 116 -14.54 -6.70 14.00
CA VAL A 116 -15.32 -5.58 13.46
C VAL A 116 -16.56 -5.36 14.30
N GLN A 117 -16.92 -4.11 14.50
CA GLN A 117 -18.15 -3.70 15.17
C GLN A 117 -18.96 -2.89 14.18
N PRO A 118 -20.15 -3.39 13.77
CA PRO A 118 -21.04 -2.69 12.84
C PRO A 118 -21.62 -1.40 13.44
N TYR A 119 -22.10 -0.54 12.56
CA TYR A 119 -22.74 0.72 12.93
C TYR A 119 -23.87 0.50 13.96
N GLN A 120 -23.84 1.28 15.06
CA GLN A 120 -24.80 1.21 16.17
C GLN A 120 -24.95 -0.18 16.81
N SER A 121 -24.04 -1.10 16.58
CA SER A 121 -24.01 -2.39 17.26
C SER A 121 -23.05 -2.37 18.45
N THR A 122 -23.34 -3.18 19.47
CA THR A 122 -22.42 -3.47 20.59
C THR A 122 -21.64 -4.74 20.38
N GLU A 123 -22.02 -5.52 19.38
CA GLU A 123 -21.40 -6.81 19.05
C GLU A 123 -20.09 -6.63 18.31
N LYS A 124 -19.07 -7.40 18.70
CA LYS A 124 -17.79 -7.50 17.99
C LYS A 124 -17.72 -8.86 17.30
N ILE A 125 -17.63 -8.84 15.99
CA ILE A 125 -17.56 -10.03 15.15
C ILE A 125 -16.09 -10.29 14.83
N SER A 126 -15.60 -11.50 15.10
CA SER A 126 -14.24 -11.93 14.74
C SER A 126 -14.06 -11.98 13.23
N CYS A 127 -12.88 -11.60 12.76
CA CYS A 127 -12.55 -11.57 11.33
C CYS A 127 -11.21 -12.20 11.04
N LYS A 128 -11.08 -12.75 9.83
CA LYS A 128 -9.82 -13.22 9.26
C LYS A 128 -9.38 -12.31 8.12
N VAL A 129 -8.07 -12.15 7.97
CA VAL A 129 -7.51 -11.49 6.79
C VAL A 129 -7.57 -12.46 5.61
N ILE A 130 -8.26 -12.07 4.53
CA ILE A 130 -8.28 -12.84 3.28
C ILE A 130 -7.09 -12.45 2.43
N PHE A 131 -6.94 -11.14 2.20
CA PHE A 131 -5.85 -10.56 1.40
C PHE A 131 -5.31 -9.32 2.08
N GLN A 132 -4.01 -9.11 1.93
CA GLN A 132 -3.33 -7.94 2.43
C GLN A 132 -2.36 -7.42 1.37
N ALA A 133 -2.50 -6.14 1.00
CA ALA A 133 -1.71 -5.43 0.02
C ALA A 133 -0.99 -4.24 0.66
N PRO A 134 0.11 -4.45 1.38
CA PRO A 134 0.78 -3.40 2.15
C PRO A 134 1.28 -2.23 1.29
N GLY A 135 1.68 -2.50 0.04
CA GLY A 135 2.19 -1.49 -0.88
C GLY A 135 1.17 -0.42 -1.26
N VAL A 136 -0.09 -0.80 -1.40
CA VAL A 136 -1.23 0.10 -1.64
C VAL A 136 -2.07 0.32 -0.38
N ASP A 137 -1.63 -0.21 0.77
CA ASP A 137 -2.24 -0.09 2.10
C ASP A 137 -3.71 -0.53 2.17
N LEU A 138 -4.04 -1.61 1.50
CA LEU A 138 -5.38 -2.22 1.49
C LEU A 138 -5.36 -3.60 2.12
N ALA A 139 -6.48 -3.99 2.73
CA ALA A 139 -6.71 -5.35 3.22
C ALA A 139 -8.20 -5.72 3.14
N LEU A 140 -8.47 -7.00 2.84
CA LEU A 140 -9.80 -7.57 2.88
C LEU A 140 -9.94 -8.47 4.10
N LEU A 141 -11.03 -8.28 4.81
CA LEU A 141 -11.43 -9.07 5.97
C LEU A 141 -12.66 -9.89 5.62
N LYS A 142 -12.68 -11.12 6.13
CA LYS A 142 -13.88 -11.98 6.16
C LYS A 142 -14.33 -12.15 7.62
N PRO A 143 -15.55 -11.78 7.97
CA PRO A 143 -16.11 -12.07 9.28
C PRO A 143 -16.34 -13.58 9.44
N ASP A 144 -16.27 -14.08 10.68
CA ASP A 144 -16.61 -15.47 11.00
C ASP A 144 -18.14 -15.70 10.96
N ASP A 145 -18.94 -14.61 11.04
CA ASP A 145 -20.39 -14.63 10.89
C ASP A 145 -20.81 -13.76 9.69
N ASP A 146 -21.27 -14.42 8.62
CA ASP A 146 -21.72 -13.76 7.39
C ASP A 146 -23.11 -13.08 7.54
N SER A 147 -23.80 -13.23 8.67
CA SER A 147 -25.10 -12.57 8.92
C SER A 147 -25.01 -11.04 8.90
N ILE A 148 -23.82 -10.49 9.15
CA ILE A 148 -23.53 -9.05 9.04
C ILE A 148 -23.96 -8.50 7.67
N PHE A 149 -23.75 -9.25 6.58
CA PHE A 149 -24.02 -8.79 5.22
C PHE A 149 -25.53 -8.75 4.88
N SER A 150 -26.36 -9.47 5.64
CA SER A 150 -27.82 -9.38 5.51
C SER A 150 -28.42 -8.19 6.27
N GLN A 151 -27.71 -7.72 7.32
CA GLN A 151 -28.17 -6.66 8.20
C GLN A 151 -27.63 -5.27 7.79
N TYR A 152 -26.42 -5.23 7.23
CA TYR A 152 -25.71 -4.01 6.86
C TYR A 152 -25.42 -3.99 5.37
N PRO A 153 -25.80 -2.90 4.66
CA PRO A 153 -25.64 -2.82 3.21
C PRO A 153 -24.16 -2.71 2.82
N GLY A 154 -23.81 -3.23 1.66
CA GLY A 154 -22.54 -2.95 1.01
C GLY A 154 -22.55 -1.56 0.35
N LEU A 155 -21.39 -0.96 0.27
CA LEU A 155 -21.19 0.31 -0.42
C LEU A 155 -20.56 0.07 -1.79
N THR A 156 -21.18 0.68 -2.82
CA THR A 156 -20.72 0.56 -4.21
C THR A 156 -19.51 1.47 -4.45
N LEU A 157 -18.47 0.94 -5.10
CA LEU A 157 -17.32 1.73 -5.55
C LEU A 157 -17.70 2.65 -6.71
N ALA A 158 -17.12 3.86 -6.70
CA ALA A 158 -17.22 4.76 -7.85
C ALA A 158 -16.37 4.22 -9.02
N ASP A 159 -16.94 4.32 -10.22
CA ASP A 159 -16.30 3.97 -11.49
C ASP A 159 -15.62 5.18 -12.15
N TYR A 160 -15.47 6.28 -11.40
CA TYR A 160 -14.89 7.53 -11.85
C TYR A 160 -13.94 8.10 -10.78
N LEU A 161 -12.98 8.92 -11.21
CA LEU A 161 -12.22 9.78 -10.31
C LEU A 161 -13.02 11.07 -10.04
N PRO A 162 -13.18 11.48 -8.77
CA PRO A 162 -13.86 12.73 -8.44
C PRO A 162 -13.12 13.93 -9.03
N GLU A 163 -13.85 15.01 -9.28
CA GLU A 163 -13.24 16.24 -9.77
C GLU A 163 -12.60 17.05 -8.64
N ILE A 164 -11.56 17.82 -8.97
CA ILE A 164 -10.98 18.80 -8.03
C ILE A 164 -12.07 19.78 -7.61
N LYS A 165 -12.14 20.09 -6.31
CA LYS A 165 -13.18 20.88 -5.63
C LYS A 165 -14.53 20.18 -5.46
N SER A 166 -14.70 18.93 -5.89
CA SER A 166 -15.93 18.20 -5.54
C SER A 166 -15.98 17.87 -4.06
N THR A 167 -17.18 17.89 -3.49
CA THR A 167 -17.43 17.58 -2.08
C THR A 167 -17.24 16.09 -1.80
N ILE A 168 -16.57 15.82 -0.69
CA ILE A 168 -16.32 14.47 -0.16
C ILE A 168 -16.80 14.42 1.29
N ASN A 169 -17.63 13.43 1.60
CA ASN A 169 -17.98 13.06 2.97
C ASN A 169 -17.16 11.87 3.42
N VAL A 170 -16.52 11.98 4.58
CA VAL A 170 -15.69 10.92 5.16
C VAL A 170 -16.38 10.34 6.36
N TYR A 171 -16.55 9.01 6.36
CA TYR A 171 -17.18 8.21 7.40
C TYR A 171 -16.13 7.35 8.10
N GLY A 172 -15.93 7.50 9.40
CA GLY A 172 -14.93 6.73 10.13
C GLY A 172 -15.07 6.82 11.65
N TYR A 173 -14.28 6.02 12.36
CA TYR A 173 -14.27 5.92 13.81
C TYR A 173 -12.94 6.46 14.36
N PRO A 174 -12.83 7.77 14.68
CA PRO A 174 -11.61 8.34 15.22
C PRO A 174 -11.25 7.72 16.57
N VAL A 175 -9.96 7.66 16.89
CA VAL A 175 -9.46 7.16 18.19
C VAL A 175 -10.06 7.99 19.32
N GLY A 176 -10.52 7.30 20.38
CA GLY A 176 -11.19 7.93 21.52
C GLY A 176 -12.71 8.10 21.36
N GLY A 177 -13.24 8.02 20.11
CA GLY A 177 -14.67 8.02 19.83
C GLY A 177 -15.28 6.60 19.83
N LYS A 178 -16.52 6.49 20.31
CA LYS A 178 -17.31 5.26 20.20
C LYS A 178 -18.20 5.27 18.97
N GLU A 179 -18.68 6.46 18.60
CA GLU A 179 -19.64 6.67 17.53
C GLU A 179 -18.96 6.97 16.20
N LEU A 180 -19.70 6.72 15.10
CA LEU A 180 -19.29 7.08 13.77
C LEU A 180 -19.16 8.60 13.65
N SER A 181 -18.05 9.07 13.13
CA SER A 181 -17.83 10.48 12.79
C SER A 181 -17.99 10.68 11.29
N VAL A 182 -18.68 11.74 10.91
CA VAL A 182 -18.80 12.18 9.53
C VAL A 182 -18.17 13.56 9.41
N THR A 183 -17.20 13.71 8.51
CA THR A 183 -16.56 14.99 8.20
C THR A 183 -16.68 15.29 6.72
N GLU A 184 -16.83 16.57 6.37
CA GLU A 184 -16.94 17.04 5.00
C GLU A 184 -15.69 17.83 4.59
N GLY A 185 -15.30 17.72 3.36
CA GLY A 185 -14.24 18.49 2.73
C GLY A 185 -14.35 18.41 1.20
N ILE A 186 -13.31 18.88 0.51
CA ILE A 186 -13.23 18.83 -0.95
C ILE A 186 -11.99 18.09 -1.43
N VAL A 187 -12.05 17.64 -2.69
CA VAL A 187 -10.87 17.15 -3.39
C VAL A 187 -9.92 18.32 -3.68
N SER A 188 -8.74 18.32 -3.07
CA SER A 188 -7.73 19.36 -3.26
C SER A 188 -6.81 19.04 -4.44
N ARG A 189 -6.40 17.75 -4.58
CA ARG A 189 -5.45 17.31 -5.59
C ARG A 189 -5.57 15.80 -5.84
N ILE A 190 -5.26 15.39 -7.07
CA ILE A 190 -5.11 13.98 -7.45
C ILE A 190 -3.72 13.82 -8.06
N GLU A 191 -2.96 12.85 -7.58
CA GLU A 191 -1.60 12.60 -8.06
C GLU A 191 -1.27 11.11 -8.07
N TYR A 192 -0.31 10.71 -8.91
CA TYR A 192 0.27 9.38 -8.92
C TYR A 192 1.70 9.47 -8.43
N GLY A 193 2.01 8.76 -7.35
CA GLY A 193 3.31 8.86 -6.69
C GLY A 193 3.63 7.66 -5.81
N LYS A 194 4.73 7.78 -5.06
CA LYS A 194 5.13 6.74 -4.10
C LYS A 194 4.13 6.64 -2.95
N LEU A 195 3.67 5.43 -2.69
CA LEU A 195 2.86 5.05 -1.54
C LEU A 195 3.74 4.42 -0.45
N PHE A 196 3.65 3.11 -0.27
CA PHE A 196 4.37 2.37 0.76
C PHE A 196 5.25 1.28 0.13
N TYR A 197 6.35 0.94 0.80
CA TYR A 197 7.17 -0.24 0.48
C TYR A 197 7.58 -0.34 -1.00
N ASP A 198 8.04 0.77 -1.58
CA ASP A 198 8.44 0.90 -3.00
C ASP A 198 7.32 0.67 -4.03
N THR A 199 6.07 0.75 -3.59
CA THR A 199 4.92 0.76 -4.47
C THR A 199 4.53 2.19 -4.81
N SER A 200 4.08 2.41 -6.03
CA SER A 200 3.46 3.67 -6.48
C SER A 200 1.99 3.43 -6.76
N GLY A 201 1.18 4.44 -6.54
CA GLY A 201 -0.26 4.37 -6.79
C GLY A 201 -0.88 5.75 -6.89
N LEU A 202 -2.15 5.75 -7.21
CA LEU A 202 -2.96 6.96 -7.26
C LEU A 202 -3.40 7.35 -5.85
N ILE A 203 -3.34 8.62 -5.53
CA ILE A 203 -3.81 9.21 -4.26
C ILE A 203 -4.64 10.45 -4.52
N ILE A 204 -5.65 10.65 -3.68
CA ILE A 204 -6.46 11.86 -3.65
C ILE A 204 -6.16 12.60 -2.35
N GLN A 205 -5.76 13.85 -2.46
CA GLN A 205 -5.66 14.75 -1.32
C GLN A 205 -7.00 15.45 -1.09
N ILE A 206 -7.43 15.49 0.17
CA ILE A 206 -8.64 16.20 0.61
C ILE A 206 -8.31 17.12 1.80
N ASP A 207 -9.18 18.10 2.06
CA ASP A 207 -9.08 19.01 3.20
C ASP A 207 -10.07 18.69 4.34
N ALA A 208 -10.80 17.55 4.24
CA ALA A 208 -11.63 17.08 5.34
C ALA A 208 -10.78 16.81 6.59
N ALA A 209 -11.32 17.12 7.77
CA ALA A 209 -10.64 16.87 9.03
C ALA A 209 -10.50 15.35 9.28
N LEU A 210 -9.28 14.86 9.29
CA LEU A 210 -8.94 13.45 9.55
C LEU A 210 -8.13 13.31 10.82
N ASN A 211 -8.46 12.32 11.62
CA ASN A 211 -7.74 11.94 12.83
C ASN A 211 -7.34 10.46 12.78
N ALA A 212 -6.40 10.08 13.65
CA ALA A 212 -6.07 8.67 13.86
C ALA A 212 -7.36 7.87 14.16
N GLY A 213 -7.53 6.70 13.53
CA GLY A 213 -8.73 5.88 13.60
C GLY A 213 -9.68 6.06 12.40
N ASN A 214 -9.65 7.18 11.67
CA ASN A 214 -10.39 7.32 10.42
C ASN A 214 -9.81 6.45 9.28
N SER A 215 -8.56 5.99 9.42
CA SER A 215 -7.94 5.04 8.47
C SER A 215 -8.84 3.83 8.25
N GLY A 216 -9.09 3.50 6.98
CA GLY A 216 -10.00 2.43 6.57
C GLY A 216 -11.47 2.87 6.40
N GLY A 217 -11.80 4.11 6.74
CA GLY A 217 -13.16 4.66 6.58
C GLY A 217 -13.47 5.05 5.14
N ALA A 218 -14.77 5.11 4.82
CA ALA A 218 -15.25 5.46 3.48
C ALA A 218 -15.12 6.95 3.20
N ALA A 219 -14.64 7.30 2.01
CA ALA A 219 -14.82 8.62 1.41
C ALA A 219 -15.87 8.52 0.30
N VAL A 220 -16.92 9.31 0.42
CA VAL A 220 -18.12 9.19 -0.43
C VAL A 220 -18.39 10.51 -1.15
N SER A 221 -18.72 10.42 -2.42
CA SER A 221 -19.23 11.51 -3.25
C SER A 221 -20.36 10.99 -4.12
N ASN A 222 -21.46 11.75 -4.22
CA ASN A 222 -22.64 11.39 -4.99
C ASN A 222 -23.18 9.98 -4.67
N GLY A 223 -23.14 9.57 -3.38
CA GLY A 223 -23.64 8.27 -2.92
C GLY A 223 -22.79 7.06 -3.26
N LYS A 224 -21.62 7.23 -3.90
CA LYS A 224 -20.65 6.17 -4.20
C LYS A 224 -19.35 6.37 -3.45
N MET A 225 -18.68 5.28 -3.08
CA MET A 225 -17.38 5.31 -2.44
C MET A 225 -16.30 5.67 -3.45
N VAL A 226 -15.70 6.86 -3.31
CA VAL A 226 -14.61 7.33 -4.18
C VAL A 226 -13.23 6.94 -3.69
N GLY A 227 -13.13 6.42 -2.48
CA GLY A 227 -11.88 5.94 -1.91
C GLY A 227 -12.00 5.59 -0.44
N ILE A 228 -10.89 5.12 0.11
CA ILE A 228 -10.71 4.77 1.53
C ILE A 228 -9.69 5.74 2.15
N VAL A 229 -9.97 6.19 3.37
CA VAL A 229 -9.08 7.11 4.11
C VAL A 229 -7.77 6.43 4.47
N CYS A 230 -6.65 7.11 4.22
CA CYS A 230 -5.32 6.70 4.64
C CYS A 230 -4.64 7.80 5.44
N SER A 231 -4.85 7.85 6.75
CA SER A 231 -4.26 8.88 7.64
C SER A 231 -2.75 8.72 7.86
N LYS A 232 -2.17 7.56 7.50
CA LYS A 232 -0.73 7.31 7.66
C LYS A 232 0.16 8.16 6.73
N LEU A 233 -0.39 8.69 5.65
CA LEU A 233 0.33 9.59 4.73
C LEU A 233 0.42 11.02 5.26
N VAL A 234 -0.26 11.35 6.35
CA VAL A 234 -0.34 12.73 6.86
C VAL A 234 0.90 13.05 7.67
N THR A 235 1.67 14.02 7.19
CA THR A 235 2.79 14.64 7.92
C THR A 235 2.56 16.13 8.20
N ALA A 236 1.46 16.69 7.66
CA ALA A 236 1.07 18.10 7.79
C ALA A 236 -0.36 18.22 8.31
N GLU A 237 -0.64 19.31 9.02
CA GLU A 237 -1.97 19.62 9.53
C GLU A 237 -2.94 19.96 8.40
N ASN A 238 -4.21 19.57 8.54
CA ASN A 238 -5.29 19.83 7.60
C ASN A 238 -5.10 19.24 6.18
N ILE A 239 -4.35 18.14 6.07
CA ILE A 239 -4.21 17.40 4.83
C ILE A 239 -4.66 15.95 5.07
N GLY A 240 -5.65 15.52 4.31
CA GLY A 240 -6.10 14.13 4.29
C GLY A 240 -5.74 13.44 2.97
N TYR A 241 -5.54 12.14 3.01
CA TYR A 241 -5.30 11.34 1.81
C TYR A 241 -6.28 10.18 1.72
N LEU A 242 -6.69 9.88 0.48
CA LEU A 242 -7.51 8.74 0.14
C LEU A 242 -6.76 7.84 -0.84
N ILE A 243 -6.93 6.54 -0.66
CA ILE A 243 -6.64 5.55 -1.70
C ILE A 243 -7.91 5.47 -2.56
N PRO A 244 -7.87 5.83 -3.84
CA PRO A 244 -9.07 5.92 -4.68
C PRO A 244 -9.76 4.59 -4.94
N ALA A 245 -11.06 4.65 -5.26
CA ALA A 245 -11.86 3.50 -5.68
C ALA A 245 -11.23 2.75 -6.88
N GLU A 246 -10.52 3.44 -7.75
CA GLU A 246 -9.80 2.84 -8.88
C GLU A 246 -8.67 1.90 -8.40
N GLU A 247 -7.88 2.29 -7.39
CA GLU A 247 -6.84 1.42 -6.80
C GLU A 247 -7.46 0.25 -6.04
N ILE A 248 -8.59 0.48 -5.35
CA ILE A 248 -9.38 -0.58 -4.70
C ILE A 248 -9.86 -1.59 -5.74
N SER A 249 -10.38 -1.11 -6.87
CA SER A 249 -10.86 -1.98 -7.96
C SER A 249 -9.75 -2.82 -8.59
N ILE A 250 -8.54 -2.26 -8.73
CA ILE A 250 -7.36 -3.01 -9.21
C ILE A 250 -7.00 -4.10 -8.20
N PHE A 251 -6.98 -3.77 -6.90
CA PHE A 251 -6.70 -4.72 -5.83
C PHE A 251 -7.72 -5.86 -5.79
N LEU A 252 -9.03 -5.55 -5.84
CA LEU A 252 -10.09 -6.57 -5.85
C LEU A 252 -10.00 -7.49 -7.08
N LYS A 253 -9.62 -6.94 -8.22
CA LYS A 253 -9.45 -7.69 -9.46
C LYS A 253 -8.27 -8.65 -9.40
N ASP A 254 -7.17 -8.21 -8.80
CA ASP A 254 -5.99 -9.05 -8.57
C ASP A 254 -6.32 -10.21 -7.62
N CYS A 255 -7.11 -9.95 -6.57
CA CYS A 255 -7.54 -10.98 -5.62
C CYS A 255 -8.59 -11.97 -6.14
N ALA A 256 -9.16 -11.75 -7.33
CA ALA A 256 -10.31 -12.52 -7.81
C ALA A 256 -10.01 -14.00 -8.12
N ASP A 257 -8.75 -14.33 -8.39
CA ASP A 257 -8.29 -15.71 -8.61
C ASP A 257 -7.88 -16.44 -7.32
N GLY A 258 -8.06 -15.79 -6.15
CA GLY A 258 -7.72 -16.34 -4.83
C GLY A 258 -6.30 -16.02 -4.36
N ARG A 259 -5.56 -15.16 -5.07
CA ARG A 259 -4.23 -14.69 -4.72
C ARG A 259 -4.14 -13.18 -4.88
N TYR A 260 -3.20 -12.58 -4.16
CA TYR A 260 -2.77 -11.20 -4.41
C TYR A 260 -1.32 -11.24 -4.91
N ASP A 261 -1.14 -10.95 -6.18
CA ASP A 261 0.18 -10.94 -6.82
C ASP A 261 0.86 -9.57 -6.71
N GLY A 262 0.09 -8.49 -6.75
CA GLY A 262 0.57 -7.11 -6.72
C GLY A 262 0.61 -6.44 -8.09
N GLN A 263 0.99 -5.15 -8.10
CA GLN A 263 0.95 -4.35 -9.31
C GLN A 263 2.27 -4.41 -10.09
N TYR A 264 2.17 -4.54 -11.40
CA TYR A 264 3.30 -4.38 -12.30
C TYR A 264 3.90 -2.98 -12.22
N ALA A 265 5.22 -2.89 -12.20
CA ALA A 265 5.95 -1.63 -12.20
C ALA A 265 7.15 -1.68 -13.16
N LEU A 266 7.50 -0.53 -13.72
CA LEU A 266 8.75 -0.33 -14.45
C LEU A 266 9.88 -0.13 -13.43
N ARG A 267 10.70 -1.16 -13.21
CA ARG A 267 11.73 -1.16 -12.18
C ARG A 267 13.13 -1.12 -12.79
N GLY A 268 14.08 -0.60 -12.03
CA GLY A 268 15.48 -0.53 -12.42
C GLY A 268 15.74 0.45 -13.58
N VAL A 269 14.98 1.54 -13.64
CA VAL A 269 15.22 2.66 -14.56
C VAL A 269 15.20 3.96 -13.79
N GLU A 270 16.12 4.85 -14.16
CA GLU A 270 16.11 6.24 -13.75
C GLU A 270 15.74 7.09 -14.95
N MET A 271 14.94 8.11 -14.72
CA MET A 271 14.41 8.97 -15.77
C MET A 271 14.77 10.42 -15.47
N GLN A 272 14.89 11.21 -16.54
CA GLN A 272 15.21 12.62 -16.46
C GLN A 272 14.35 13.40 -17.45
N THR A 273 13.97 14.61 -17.08
CA THR A 273 13.20 15.54 -17.91
C THR A 273 13.97 15.97 -19.16
N THR A 274 13.27 16.33 -20.22
CA THR A 274 13.87 16.68 -21.51
C THR A 274 13.64 18.13 -21.89
N GLU A 275 13.58 19.03 -20.93
CA GLU A 275 13.42 20.47 -21.14
C GLU A 275 14.70 21.16 -21.64
N ASN A 276 15.88 20.60 -21.34
CA ASN A 276 17.16 21.18 -21.70
C ASN A 276 17.42 21.08 -23.22
N ASP A 277 17.67 22.23 -23.87
CA ASP A 277 17.88 22.32 -25.32
C ASP A 277 19.11 21.55 -25.82
N ALA A 278 20.19 21.51 -25.04
CA ALA A 278 21.40 20.76 -25.41
C ALA A 278 21.16 19.26 -25.37
N LEU A 279 20.41 18.80 -24.37
CA LEU A 279 19.97 17.41 -24.26
C LEU A 279 19.10 17.02 -25.47
N ARG A 280 18.11 17.84 -25.82
CA ARG A 280 17.22 17.62 -26.97
C ARG A 280 18.03 17.51 -28.28
N LYS A 281 18.97 18.42 -28.50
CA LYS A 281 19.91 18.36 -29.65
C LYS A 281 20.72 17.06 -29.64
N ARG A 282 21.23 16.65 -28.49
CA ARG A 282 21.99 15.38 -28.33
C ARG A 282 21.15 14.16 -28.64
N LEU A 283 19.88 14.17 -28.30
CA LEU A 283 18.92 13.10 -28.60
C LEU A 283 18.48 13.10 -30.08
N GLY A 284 18.75 14.19 -30.83
CA GLY A 284 18.35 14.33 -32.22
C GLY A 284 16.85 14.41 -32.42
N ILE A 285 16.11 15.02 -31.46
CA ILE A 285 14.65 15.11 -31.48
C ILE A 285 14.17 16.49 -31.92
N ALA A 286 13.06 16.54 -32.67
CA ALA A 286 12.41 17.78 -33.06
C ALA A 286 11.84 18.54 -31.86
N LYS A 287 11.60 19.85 -32.02
CA LYS A 287 11.07 20.71 -30.95
C LYS A 287 9.70 20.24 -30.44
N GLU A 288 8.90 19.70 -31.32
CA GLU A 288 7.54 19.22 -31.07
C GLU A 288 7.48 17.83 -30.43
N THR A 289 8.59 17.08 -30.49
CA THR A 289 8.66 15.74 -29.86
C THR A 289 8.75 15.89 -28.35
N THR A 290 7.81 15.35 -27.62
CA THR A 290 7.80 15.31 -26.15
C THR A 290 8.13 13.92 -25.64
N GLY A 291 8.52 13.82 -24.38
CA GLY A 291 8.81 12.55 -23.70
C GLY A 291 9.81 12.69 -22.57
N ILE A 292 10.02 11.61 -21.84
CA ILE A 292 10.98 11.49 -20.74
C ILE A 292 12.14 10.60 -21.14
N MET A 293 13.36 11.00 -20.81
CA MET A 293 14.57 10.25 -21.18
C MET A 293 14.99 9.27 -20.08
N ILE A 294 15.39 8.07 -20.48
CA ILE A 294 16.07 7.11 -19.60
C ILE A 294 17.52 7.58 -19.37
N SER A 295 17.83 7.94 -18.12
CA SER A 295 19.20 8.35 -17.73
C SER A 295 20.07 7.16 -17.35
N ASN A 296 19.49 6.15 -16.68
CA ASN A 296 20.22 4.96 -16.23
C ASN A 296 19.31 3.73 -16.23
N VAL A 297 19.92 2.55 -16.40
CA VAL A 297 19.24 1.25 -16.35
C VAL A 297 20.02 0.32 -15.44
N THR A 298 19.40 -0.09 -14.33
CA THR A 298 19.94 -1.06 -13.37
C THR A 298 19.17 -2.38 -13.39
N ASN A 299 18.11 -2.48 -14.21
CA ASN A 299 17.34 -3.72 -14.41
C ASN A 299 18.24 -4.81 -14.98
N ARG A 300 18.17 -6.01 -14.40
CA ARG A 300 19.02 -7.16 -14.76
C ARG A 300 18.30 -8.26 -15.54
N ASP A 301 17.02 -8.09 -15.85
CA ASP A 301 16.32 -9.02 -16.75
C ASP A 301 17.02 -9.00 -18.12
N PRO A 302 17.51 -10.14 -18.61
CA PRO A 302 18.18 -10.22 -19.92
C PRO A 302 17.26 -9.79 -21.08
N ASN A 303 15.95 -9.86 -20.90
CA ASN A 303 14.96 -9.40 -21.87
C ASN A 303 14.63 -7.90 -21.75
N PHE A 304 15.18 -7.21 -20.75
CA PHE A 304 14.91 -5.79 -20.56
C PHE A 304 15.57 -4.97 -21.67
N ASN A 305 14.77 -4.21 -22.39
CA ASN A 305 15.17 -3.64 -23.70
C ASN A 305 15.21 -2.11 -23.76
N LEU A 306 14.87 -1.41 -22.66
CA LEU A 306 15.15 0.03 -22.51
C LEU A 306 16.64 0.26 -22.30
N LYS A 307 17.15 1.39 -22.83
CA LYS A 307 18.57 1.73 -22.78
C LYS A 307 18.75 3.19 -22.34
N PRO A 308 19.88 3.57 -21.73
CA PRO A 308 20.21 4.96 -21.51
C PRO A 308 20.11 5.76 -22.81
N PHE A 309 19.60 6.98 -22.71
CA PHE A 309 19.26 7.90 -23.81
C PHE A 309 18.06 7.48 -24.69
N ASP A 310 17.29 6.47 -24.33
CA ASP A 310 15.97 6.29 -24.94
C ASP A 310 15.02 7.39 -24.44
N LEU A 311 14.30 8.00 -25.36
CA LEU A 311 13.21 8.93 -25.04
C LEU A 311 11.88 8.19 -25.14
N ILE A 312 11.19 7.99 -24.02
CA ILE A 312 9.84 7.42 -24.01
C ILE A 312 8.87 8.54 -24.40
N THR A 313 8.25 8.42 -25.57
CA THR A 313 7.28 9.38 -26.09
C THR A 313 5.85 8.95 -25.85
N HIS A 314 5.57 7.63 -25.80
CA HIS A 314 4.25 7.06 -25.54
C HIS A 314 4.32 5.82 -24.67
N ILE A 315 3.28 5.62 -23.87
CA ILE A 315 2.94 4.36 -23.21
C ILE A 315 1.57 3.94 -23.75
N GLY A 316 1.52 2.83 -24.50
CA GLY A 316 0.36 2.49 -25.33
C GLY A 316 0.10 3.60 -26.37
N SER A 317 -1.13 4.14 -26.37
CA SER A 317 -1.52 5.28 -27.21
C SER A 317 -1.32 6.66 -26.54
N ASN A 318 -0.92 6.71 -25.27
CA ASN A 318 -0.87 7.95 -24.50
C ASN A 318 0.46 8.66 -24.69
N VAL A 319 0.40 9.94 -25.08
CA VAL A 319 1.56 10.83 -25.25
C VAL A 319 2.15 11.21 -23.89
N ILE A 320 3.47 11.14 -23.75
CA ILE A 320 4.20 11.55 -22.56
C ILE A 320 4.82 12.92 -22.79
N ASP A 321 4.69 13.82 -21.82
CA ASP A 321 5.29 15.15 -21.88
C ASP A 321 6.77 15.16 -21.43
N ASN A 322 7.42 16.32 -21.48
CA ASN A 322 8.84 16.48 -21.17
C ASN A 322 9.18 16.29 -19.68
N GLU A 323 8.17 16.34 -18.80
CA GLU A 323 8.30 16.08 -17.37
C GLU A 323 7.96 14.63 -17.00
N GLY A 324 7.57 13.79 -17.98
CA GLY A 324 7.18 12.41 -17.75
C GLY A 324 5.75 12.24 -17.27
N ASN A 325 4.86 13.18 -17.59
CA ASN A 325 3.45 13.10 -17.25
C ASN A 325 2.61 12.74 -18.47
N VAL A 326 1.41 12.27 -18.17
CA VAL A 326 0.34 11.99 -19.13
C VAL A 326 -0.90 12.81 -18.79
N ARG A 327 -1.60 13.32 -19.80
CA ARG A 327 -2.88 14.01 -19.63
C ARG A 327 -4.01 12.97 -19.61
N ILE A 328 -4.68 12.84 -18.46
CA ILE A 328 -5.79 11.90 -18.26
C ILE A 328 -7.14 12.56 -18.57
N LYS A 329 -7.31 13.82 -18.14
CA LYS A 329 -8.44 14.69 -18.43
C LYS A 329 -7.91 16.10 -18.75
N GLU A 330 -8.79 16.99 -19.22
CA GLU A 330 -8.39 18.36 -19.54
C GLU A 330 -7.61 19.04 -18.40
N ASN A 331 -8.07 18.85 -17.17
CA ASN A 331 -7.49 19.45 -15.95
C ASN A 331 -6.73 18.47 -15.06
N LEU A 332 -6.39 17.27 -15.56
CA LEU A 332 -5.68 16.25 -14.77
C LEU A 332 -4.49 15.69 -15.54
N ARG A 333 -3.30 16.02 -15.06
CA ARG A 333 -2.02 15.44 -15.48
C ARG A 333 -1.50 14.56 -14.35
N LEU A 334 -1.06 13.34 -14.68
CA LEU A 334 -0.47 12.38 -13.75
C LEU A 334 0.89 11.92 -14.25
N SER A 335 1.76 11.47 -13.35
CA SER A 335 2.99 10.77 -13.76
C SER A 335 2.65 9.59 -14.70
N ALA A 336 3.43 9.40 -15.75
CA ALA A 336 3.23 8.34 -16.74
C ALA A 336 3.26 6.92 -16.14
N GLY A 337 3.87 6.77 -14.94
CA GLY A 337 3.82 5.54 -14.15
C GLY A 337 2.39 5.06 -13.87
N TYR A 338 1.41 5.97 -13.82
CA TYR A 338 -0.02 5.65 -13.71
C TYR A 338 -0.50 4.68 -14.78
N LEU A 339 0.03 4.77 -15.99
CA LEU A 339 -0.37 3.92 -17.11
C LEU A 339 0.15 2.49 -16.99
N ILE A 340 1.28 2.27 -16.28
CA ILE A 340 1.97 0.96 -16.26
C ILE A 340 1.06 -0.17 -15.79
N PRO A 341 0.49 -0.16 -14.57
CA PRO A 341 -0.37 -1.26 -14.11
C PRO A 341 -1.70 -1.36 -14.87
N ARG A 342 -2.12 -0.31 -15.58
CA ARG A 342 -3.38 -0.23 -16.31
C ARG A 342 -3.31 -0.71 -17.74
N THR A 343 -2.13 -0.62 -18.35
CA THR A 343 -1.89 -1.02 -19.75
C THR A 343 -1.05 -2.28 -19.89
N ALA A 344 -0.48 -2.78 -18.79
CA ALA A 344 0.28 -4.02 -18.77
C ALA A 344 -0.53 -5.20 -19.35
N ARG A 345 0.12 -6.03 -20.18
CA ARG A 345 -0.41 -7.29 -20.72
C ARG A 345 0.70 -8.32 -20.64
N ASP A 346 0.41 -9.48 -20.05
CA ASP A 346 1.36 -10.59 -19.90
C ASP A 346 2.74 -10.13 -19.36
N GLY A 347 2.74 -9.29 -18.31
CA GLY A 347 3.96 -8.77 -17.70
C GLY A 347 4.77 -7.80 -18.55
N LYS A 348 4.18 -7.21 -19.60
CA LYS A 348 4.85 -6.26 -20.51
C LYS A 348 3.99 -5.03 -20.75
N VAL A 349 4.63 -3.95 -21.16
CA VAL A 349 3.95 -2.72 -21.60
C VAL A 349 4.52 -2.27 -22.95
N GLU A 350 3.63 -1.93 -23.90
CA GLU A 350 4.04 -1.33 -25.17
C GLU A 350 4.45 0.12 -24.93
N MET A 351 5.65 0.49 -25.37
CA MET A 351 6.16 1.84 -25.35
C MET A 351 6.65 2.26 -26.73
N THR A 352 6.43 3.51 -27.10
CA THR A 352 7.13 4.13 -28.23
C THR A 352 8.31 4.89 -27.70
N VAL A 353 9.52 4.53 -28.15
CA VAL A 353 10.77 5.18 -27.77
C VAL A 353 11.46 5.78 -29.00
N VAL A 354 12.09 6.94 -28.81
CA VAL A 354 13.04 7.47 -29.81
C VAL A 354 14.44 7.10 -29.36
N ARG A 355 15.12 6.29 -30.19
CA ARG A 355 16.50 5.82 -29.98
C ARG A 355 17.36 6.25 -31.14
N LYS A 356 18.41 7.05 -30.88
CA LYS A 356 19.29 7.61 -31.93
C LYS A 356 18.51 8.32 -33.05
N GLY A 357 17.51 9.12 -32.67
CA GLY A 357 16.66 9.88 -33.60
C GLY A 357 15.59 9.08 -34.35
N LYS A 358 15.47 7.78 -34.09
CA LYS A 358 14.47 6.90 -34.76
C LYS A 358 13.42 6.44 -33.76
N ALA A 359 12.15 6.65 -34.08
CA ALA A 359 11.02 6.13 -33.31
C ALA A 359 10.87 4.63 -33.54
N GLN A 360 10.62 3.87 -32.46
CA GLN A 360 10.34 2.44 -32.51
C GLN A 360 9.38 2.02 -31.40
N LYS A 361 8.53 1.06 -31.66
CA LYS A 361 7.69 0.43 -30.65
C LYS A 361 8.42 -0.76 -30.04
N ILE A 362 8.40 -0.84 -28.72
CA ILE A 362 9.01 -1.93 -27.97
C ILE A 362 8.05 -2.43 -26.88
N ASN A 363 8.10 -3.73 -26.58
CA ASN A 363 7.41 -4.30 -25.42
C ASN A 363 8.43 -4.41 -24.27
N VAL A 364 8.23 -3.61 -23.24
CA VAL A 364 9.13 -3.53 -22.08
C VAL A 364 8.67 -4.50 -21.01
N PRO A 365 9.52 -5.44 -20.55
CA PRO A 365 9.19 -6.30 -19.41
C PRO A 365 8.99 -5.50 -18.12
N LEU A 366 8.01 -5.92 -17.35
CA LEU A 366 7.65 -5.33 -16.05
C LEU A 366 7.90 -6.34 -14.94
N SER A 367 8.05 -5.87 -13.72
CA SER A 367 8.18 -6.73 -12.55
C SER A 367 7.20 -6.29 -11.45
N ILE A 368 6.61 -7.26 -10.79
CA ILE A 368 5.83 -7.06 -9.56
C ILE A 368 6.79 -6.91 -8.38
N GLU A 369 7.76 -7.81 -8.26
CA GLU A 369 8.70 -7.82 -7.15
C GLU A 369 9.75 -6.71 -7.25
N SER A 370 10.07 -6.12 -6.09
CA SER A 370 11.20 -5.19 -5.98
C SER A 370 12.52 -5.97 -6.10
N GLN A 371 13.43 -5.46 -6.94
CA GLN A 371 14.79 -6.00 -7.09
C GLN A 371 15.77 -5.40 -6.06
N ASN A 372 15.30 -4.54 -5.16
CA ASN A 372 16.17 -3.95 -4.13
C ASN A 372 16.70 -5.02 -3.17
N LEU A 373 17.94 -4.89 -2.76
CA LEU A 373 18.59 -5.81 -1.81
C LEU A 373 17.88 -5.80 -0.45
N ILE A 374 17.60 -4.60 0.07
CA ILE A 374 16.79 -4.41 1.27
C ILE A 374 15.39 -4.03 0.81
N ARG A 375 14.47 -5.01 0.79
CA ARG A 375 13.10 -4.83 0.29
C ARG A 375 12.08 -5.30 1.30
N PHE A 376 10.89 -4.73 1.22
CA PHE A 376 9.75 -5.17 2.02
C PHE A 376 9.25 -6.54 1.52
N LYS A 377 9.09 -7.47 2.43
CA LYS A 377 8.66 -8.86 2.15
C LYS A 377 7.34 -9.23 2.86
N GLY A 378 6.49 -8.24 3.13
CA GLY A 378 5.24 -8.40 3.87
C GLY A 378 5.40 -8.19 5.39
N PHE A 379 4.28 -8.19 6.11
CA PHE A 379 4.24 -8.16 7.57
C PHE A 379 4.43 -9.55 8.14
N ARG A 380 5.68 -10.06 8.03
CA ARG A 380 6.10 -11.35 8.56
C ARG A 380 7.07 -11.16 9.71
N TYR A 381 7.13 -12.15 10.60
CA TYR A 381 8.16 -12.18 11.62
C TYR A 381 9.52 -12.47 10.97
N PRO A 382 10.62 -11.91 11.52
CA PRO A 382 11.95 -12.06 10.94
C PRO A 382 12.38 -13.52 10.93
N ARG A 383 13.07 -13.92 9.86
CA ARG A 383 13.80 -15.17 9.80
C ARG A 383 15.00 -15.07 10.73
N TYR A 384 15.22 -16.08 11.56
CA TYR A 384 16.33 -16.09 12.50
C TYR A 384 16.94 -17.48 12.65
N PHE A 385 18.20 -17.49 13.04
CA PHE A 385 18.96 -18.68 13.40
C PHE A 385 19.88 -18.36 14.57
N ILE A 386 19.87 -19.20 15.61
CA ILE A 386 20.72 -19.07 16.80
C ILE A 386 21.80 -20.13 16.72
N TYR A 387 23.07 -19.72 16.79
CA TYR A 387 24.19 -20.64 16.83
C TYR A 387 25.22 -20.16 17.86
N GLY A 388 25.34 -20.90 18.94
CA GLY A 388 26.05 -20.45 20.12
C GLY A 388 25.52 -19.11 20.63
N PRO A 389 26.40 -18.16 20.91
CA PRO A 389 26.03 -16.87 21.46
C PRO A 389 25.44 -15.89 20.39
N LEU A 390 25.42 -16.26 19.12
CA LEU A 390 25.04 -15.38 18.02
C LEU A 390 23.60 -15.61 17.56
N VAL A 391 22.88 -14.51 17.34
CA VAL A 391 21.52 -14.50 16.76
C VAL A 391 21.59 -13.86 15.38
N PHE A 392 21.44 -14.67 14.34
CA PHE A 392 21.43 -14.23 12.96
C PHE A 392 20.02 -13.93 12.50
N CYS A 393 19.85 -12.80 11.81
CA CYS A 393 18.58 -12.40 11.17
C CYS A 393 18.85 -11.86 9.76
N GLU A 394 17.89 -12.01 8.85
CA GLU A 394 17.89 -11.21 7.63
C GLU A 394 17.72 -9.73 7.98
N VAL A 395 18.29 -8.83 7.18
CA VAL A 395 18.13 -7.38 7.38
C VAL A 395 16.69 -6.97 7.08
N PRO A 396 15.91 -6.51 8.07
CA PRO A 396 14.49 -6.23 7.89
C PRO A 396 14.27 -4.81 7.35
N TYR A 397 13.43 -4.69 6.32
CA TYR A 397 13.16 -3.42 5.64
C TYR A 397 12.54 -2.34 6.53
N ILE A 398 11.53 -2.70 7.35
CA ILE A 398 10.77 -1.72 8.14
C ILE A 398 11.68 -1.04 9.16
N GLU A 399 12.45 -1.85 9.89
CA GLU A 399 13.33 -1.38 10.94
C GLU A 399 14.52 -0.61 10.37
N MET A 400 15.03 -1.04 9.20
CA MET A 400 16.07 -0.28 8.50
C MET A 400 15.53 1.08 8.04
N LYS A 401 14.32 1.16 7.52
CA LYS A 401 13.71 2.44 7.15
C LYS A 401 13.53 3.37 8.36
N GLN A 402 13.15 2.82 9.50
CA GLN A 402 13.08 3.56 10.75
C GLN A 402 14.47 4.01 11.24
N LEU A 403 15.48 3.15 11.10
CA LEU A 403 16.88 3.48 11.42
C LEU A 403 17.42 4.60 10.52
N TYR A 404 17.11 4.58 9.22
CA TYR A 404 17.51 5.63 8.27
C TYR A 404 16.88 6.99 8.56
N SER A 405 15.77 7.05 9.30
CA SER A 405 15.19 8.31 9.75
C SER A 405 15.91 8.92 10.97
N GLN A 406 16.85 8.18 11.58
CA GLN A 406 17.65 8.61 12.72
C GLN A 406 19.06 9.02 12.25
N GLU A 407 19.31 10.30 12.14
CA GLU A 407 20.56 10.85 11.58
C GLU A 407 21.82 10.30 12.27
N ASN A 408 21.84 10.25 13.61
CA ASN A 408 22.99 9.75 14.38
C ASN A 408 23.26 8.27 14.10
N ALA A 409 22.23 7.45 13.94
CA ALA A 409 22.39 6.02 13.65
C ALA A 409 22.92 5.82 12.22
N LEU A 410 22.40 6.61 11.27
CA LEU A 410 22.86 6.59 9.89
C LEU A 410 24.34 6.98 9.77
N LEU A 411 24.75 8.07 10.44
CA LEU A 411 26.15 8.52 10.49
C LEU A 411 27.08 7.48 11.11
N PHE A 412 26.65 6.83 12.20
CA PHE A 412 27.42 5.76 12.83
C PHE A 412 27.63 4.56 11.88
N LEU A 413 26.58 4.09 11.23
CA LEU A 413 26.66 2.99 10.26
C LEU A 413 27.49 3.36 9.04
N ALA A 414 27.42 4.61 8.57
CA ALA A 414 28.25 5.09 7.47
C ALA A 414 29.73 5.13 7.88
N ALA A 415 30.05 5.67 9.07
CA ALA A 415 31.42 5.76 9.59
C ALA A 415 32.07 4.38 9.80
N THR A 416 31.28 3.36 10.19
CA THR A 416 31.75 1.97 10.32
C THR A 416 31.80 1.22 8.99
N GLY A 417 31.39 1.83 7.89
CA GLY A 417 31.35 1.20 6.55
C GLY A 417 30.33 0.07 6.44
N SER A 418 29.25 0.13 7.22
CA SER A 418 28.22 -0.90 7.22
C SER A 418 27.59 -1.12 5.86
N PRO A 419 27.45 -2.36 5.35
CA PRO A 419 26.74 -2.66 4.11
C PRO A 419 25.28 -2.21 4.13
N ILE A 420 24.66 -2.09 5.29
CA ILE A 420 23.28 -1.59 5.44
C ILE A 420 23.15 -0.19 4.80
N VAL A 421 24.13 0.69 5.00
CA VAL A 421 24.12 2.04 4.42
C VAL A 421 24.74 2.05 3.02
N ARG A 422 25.87 1.37 2.85
CA ARG A 422 26.60 1.38 1.57
C ARG A 422 25.80 0.75 0.43
N ARG A 423 24.94 -0.22 0.73
CA ARG A 423 24.16 -0.99 -0.24
C ARG A 423 22.64 -0.78 -0.11
N MET A 424 22.20 0.26 0.61
CA MET A 424 20.78 0.48 0.89
C MET A 424 19.90 0.69 -0.36
N ASN A 425 20.51 1.21 -1.42
CA ASN A 425 19.84 1.45 -2.72
C ASN A 425 20.25 0.44 -3.80
N ASP A 426 21.05 -0.57 -3.45
CA ASP A 426 21.47 -1.57 -4.42
C ASP A 426 20.31 -2.49 -4.80
N THR A 427 20.35 -2.95 -6.05
CA THR A 427 19.60 -4.13 -6.48
C THR A 427 20.38 -5.40 -6.11
N ILE A 428 19.66 -6.52 -5.96
CA ILE A 428 20.30 -7.83 -5.74
C ILE A 428 21.32 -8.13 -6.84
N ALA A 429 22.48 -8.66 -6.46
CA ALA A 429 23.54 -9.03 -7.42
C ALA A 429 23.29 -10.39 -8.08
N PHE A 430 22.52 -11.25 -7.42
CA PHE A 430 22.09 -12.57 -7.87
C PHE A 430 20.75 -12.92 -7.20
N GLU A 431 20.04 -13.88 -7.78
CA GLU A 431 18.77 -14.35 -7.24
C GLU A 431 18.93 -14.89 -5.82
N GLY A 432 18.04 -14.45 -4.91
CA GLY A 432 18.07 -14.86 -3.51
C GLY A 432 19.13 -14.17 -2.64
N GLU A 433 19.84 -13.14 -3.13
CA GLU A 433 20.77 -12.37 -2.29
C GLU A 433 20.04 -11.70 -1.12
N GLU A 434 20.61 -11.84 0.09
CA GLU A 434 20.14 -11.19 1.32
C GLU A 434 21.34 -10.76 2.16
N LEU A 435 21.20 -9.67 2.90
CA LEU A 435 22.13 -9.34 3.98
C LEU A 435 21.69 -10.07 5.24
N VAL A 436 22.64 -10.77 5.87
CA VAL A 436 22.44 -11.46 7.16
C VAL A 436 23.20 -10.70 8.23
N GLY A 437 22.51 -10.29 9.28
CA GLY A 437 23.08 -9.51 10.36
C GLY A 437 22.88 -10.12 11.73
N VAL A 438 23.67 -9.63 12.68
CA VAL A 438 23.51 -9.86 14.12
C VAL A 438 23.01 -8.56 14.73
N PHE A 439 21.76 -8.53 15.19
CA PHE A 439 21.08 -7.32 15.71
C PHE A 439 20.96 -7.30 17.24
N SER A 440 21.32 -8.39 17.90
CA SER A 440 21.35 -8.50 19.36
C SER A 440 22.78 -8.62 19.88
N PRO A 441 23.04 -8.21 21.13
CA PRO A 441 24.28 -8.56 21.81
C PRO A 441 24.45 -10.08 21.84
N MET A 442 25.71 -10.57 21.84
CA MET A 442 25.98 -11.99 22.06
C MET A 442 25.43 -12.42 23.41
N PHE A 443 24.89 -13.63 23.48
CA PHE A 443 24.58 -14.24 24.75
C PHE A 443 25.86 -14.38 25.59
N SER A 444 25.78 -14.04 26.88
CA SER A 444 26.89 -14.25 27.82
C SER A 444 27.05 -15.74 28.05
N ASN A 445 28.23 -16.27 27.74
CA ASN A 445 28.58 -17.67 27.94
C ASN A 445 30.12 -17.80 28.12
N ARG A 446 30.63 -18.92 28.66
CA ARG A 446 32.06 -19.15 28.84
C ARG A 446 32.87 -18.99 27.54
N ILE A 447 32.28 -19.37 26.39
CA ILE A 447 32.97 -19.30 25.09
C ILE A 447 33.08 -17.87 24.54
N THR A 448 32.38 -16.89 25.12
CA THR A 448 32.45 -15.47 24.71
C THR A 448 33.52 -14.69 25.49
N LYS A 449 34.28 -15.34 26.38
CA LYS A 449 35.30 -14.67 27.16
C LYS A 449 36.33 -13.97 26.27
N GLY A 450 36.50 -12.67 26.49
CA GLY A 450 37.47 -11.84 25.77
C GLY A 450 36.88 -11.14 24.52
N TYR A 451 35.72 -11.54 24.04
CA TYR A 451 35.03 -10.84 22.96
C TYR A 451 34.23 -9.63 23.47
N ASN A 452 34.18 -8.60 22.67
CA ASN A 452 33.26 -7.48 22.92
C ASN A 452 31.85 -7.89 22.49
N THR A 453 31.06 -8.41 23.42
CA THR A 453 29.69 -8.92 23.13
C THR A 453 28.76 -7.87 22.56
N LYS A 454 29.04 -6.57 22.72
CA LYS A 454 28.25 -5.47 22.19
C LYS A 454 28.66 -5.06 20.76
N ALA A 455 29.89 -5.41 20.33
CA ALA A 455 30.43 -4.99 19.02
C ALA A 455 29.78 -5.71 17.82
N THR A 456 29.09 -6.82 18.04
CA THR A 456 28.37 -7.55 16.99
C THR A 456 27.03 -6.92 16.64
N GLY A 457 26.47 -6.05 17.51
CA GLY A 457 25.22 -5.36 17.23
C GLY A 457 25.27 -4.57 15.92
N LEU A 458 24.33 -4.82 15.00
CA LEU A 458 24.25 -4.29 13.64
C LEU A 458 25.42 -4.71 12.72
N GLY A 459 26.16 -5.77 13.09
CA GLY A 459 27.19 -6.40 12.25
C GLY A 459 26.58 -7.25 11.14
N ILE A 460 26.97 -7.00 9.88
CA ILE A 460 26.60 -7.86 8.75
C ILE A 460 27.65 -8.94 8.58
N VAL A 461 27.22 -10.20 8.61
CA VAL A 461 28.11 -11.36 8.40
C VAL A 461 28.52 -11.40 6.94
N SER A 462 29.81 -11.32 6.69
CA SER A 462 30.37 -11.39 5.34
C SER A 462 30.82 -12.81 4.97
N HIS A 463 31.46 -13.53 5.91
CA HIS A 463 31.99 -14.89 5.67
C HIS A 463 31.81 -15.78 6.89
N VAL A 464 31.70 -17.08 6.62
CA VAL A 464 31.87 -18.17 7.58
C VAL A 464 32.98 -19.06 7.04
N ASN A 465 34.07 -19.27 7.82
CA ASN A 465 35.26 -20.04 7.42
C ASN A 465 35.75 -19.66 6.00
N ASP A 466 35.94 -18.34 5.79
CA ASP A 466 36.37 -17.73 4.52
C ASP A 466 35.42 -17.91 3.31
N VAL A 467 34.25 -18.55 3.51
CA VAL A 467 33.21 -18.67 2.48
C VAL A 467 32.24 -17.49 2.59
N PRO A 468 32.04 -16.71 1.50
CA PRO A 468 31.11 -15.58 1.50
C PRO A 468 29.66 -16.01 1.76
N VAL A 469 28.98 -15.34 2.69
CA VAL A 469 27.56 -15.58 3.00
C VAL A 469 26.69 -14.92 1.94
N LYS A 470 25.81 -15.69 1.29
CA LYS A 470 24.90 -15.23 0.23
C LYS A 470 23.53 -14.77 0.78
N ASN A 471 23.02 -15.49 1.76
CA ASN A 471 21.71 -15.27 2.39
C ASN A 471 21.58 -16.12 3.67
N MET A 472 20.43 -16.02 4.35
CA MET A 472 20.17 -16.77 5.58
C MET A 472 20.22 -18.30 5.37
N THR A 473 19.66 -18.80 4.28
CA THR A 473 19.68 -20.23 3.93
C THR A 473 21.13 -20.73 3.78
N HIS A 474 21.95 -20.01 3.02
CA HIS A 474 23.36 -20.35 2.81
C HIS A 474 24.18 -20.28 4.10
N LEU A 475 23.91 -19.31 5.00
CA LEU A 475 24.53 -19.27 6.32
C LEU A 475 24.27 -20.55 7.10
N VAL A 476 22.99 -20.97 7.16
CA VAL A 476 22.60 -22.20 7.88
C VAL A 476 23.24 -23.45 7.27
N GLU A 477 23.33 -23.53 5.94
CA GLU A 477 24.02 -24.61 5.23
C GLU A 477 25.50 -24.65 5.58
N LEU A 478 26.18 -23.50 5.56
CA LEU A 478 27.61 -23.42 5.93
C LEU A 478 27.87 -23.90 7.37
N LEU A 479 26.98 -23.55 8.30
CA LEU A 479 27.10 -23.96 9.70
C LEU A 479 26.77 -25.45 9.90
N ARG A 480 25.75 -25.97 9.24
CA ARG A 480 25.34 -27.37 9.30
C ARG A 480 26.41 -28.31 8.72
N ASP A 481 26.95 -27.93 7.56
CA ASP A 481 27.87 -28.79 6.79
C ASP A 481 29.34 -28.59 7.20
N ASN A 482 29.63 -27.68 8.14
CA ASN A 482 30.97 -27.41 8.64
C ASN A 482 31.57 -28.66 9.33
N LYS A 483 32.75 -29.09 8.86
CA LYS A 483 33.52 -30.20 9.43
C LYS A 483 34.83 -29.75 10.04
N GLU A 484 35.16 -28.46 9.93
CA GLU A 484 36.39 -27.92 10.52
C GLU A 484 36.29 -27.86 12.04
N GLN A 485 37.44 -27.87 12.70
CA GLN A 485 37.53 -27.75 14.16
C GLN A 485 36.98 -26.40 14.63
N PHE A 486 37.21 -25.34 13.87
CA PHE A 486 36.80 -23.99 14.24
C PHE A 486 35.71 -23.45 13.33
N VAL A 487 34.83 -22.61 13.88
CA VAL A 487 33.88 -21.79 13.16
C VAL A 487 34.30 -20.33 13.29
N VAL A 488 34.61 -19.70 12.16
CA VAL A 488 35.11 -18.33 12.09
C VAL A 488 34.05 -17.43 11.43
N PHE A 489 33.57 -16.44 12.17
CA PHE A 489 32.67 -15.43 11.64
C PHE A 489 33.43 -14.15 11.34
N GLN A 490 33.26 -13.61 10.12
CA GLN A 490 33.76 -12.32 9.70
C GLN A 490 32.59 -11.39 9.42
N PHE A 491 32.72 -10.15 9.86
CA PHE A 491 31.72 -9.11 9.64
C PHE A 491 32.23 -8.10 8.61
N ALA A 492 31.30 -7.48 7.88
CA ALA A 492 31.63 -6.53 6.81
C ALA A 492 31.92 -5.10 7.33
N ASN A 493 31.71 -4.84 8.62
CA ASN A 493 31.97 -3.54 9.23
C ASN A 493 33.47 -3.39 9.55
N SER A 494 34.02 -2.20 9.32
CA SER A 494 35.47 -1.93 9.43
C SER A 494 36.08 -2.07 10.84
N GLN A 495 35.26 -2.14 11.89
CA GLN A 495 35.70 -2.23 13.29
C GLN A 495 35.23 -3.53 13.96
N SER A 496 34.72 -4.49 13.19
CA SER A 496 34.20 -5.74 13.75
C SER A 496 35.33 -6.73 13.99
N GLU A 497 35.32 -7.35 15.18
CA GLU A 497 36.22 -8.45 15.52
C GLU A 497 35.89 -9.68 14.65
N ARG A 498 36.93 -10.48 14.33
CA ARG A 498 36.70 -11.86 13.91
C ARG A 498 36.36 -12.69 15.13
N VAL A 499 35.27 -13.41 15.08
CA VAL A 499 34.80 -14.23 16.17
C VAL A 499 35.04 -15.70 15.83
N VAL A 500 35.79 -16.39 16.66
CA VAL A 500 36.22 -17.78 16.43
C VAL A 500 35.76 -18.65 17.59
N PHE A 501 35.12 -19.76 17.29
CA PHE A 501 34.71 -20.75 18.28
C PHE A 501 35.17 -22.14 17.87
N ASP A 502 35.55 -22.98 18.86
CA ASP A 502 35.63 -24.42 18.63
C ASP A 502 34.23 -24.95 18.29
N ARG A 503 34.12 -25.77 17.23
CA ARG A 503 32.83 -26.26 16.71
C ARG A 503 32.05 -27.08 17.73
N GLN A 504 32.72 -27.95 18.49
CA GLN A 504 32.03 -28.78 19.48
C GLN A 504 31.55 -27.93 20.66
N GLU A 505 32.37 -26.96 21.07
CA GLU A 505 32.01 -26.06 22.18
C GLU A 505 30.84 -25.14 21.81
N ILE A 506 30.78 -24.58 20.58
CA ILE A 506 29.67 -23.71 20.15
C ILE A 506 28.37 -24.51 19.97
N GLU A 507 28.43 -25.75 19.46
CA GLU A 507 27.28 -26.65 19.38
C GLU A 507 26.70 -26.94 20.77
N ALA A 508 27.56 -27.30 21.76
CA ALA A 508 27.17 -27.55 23.14
C ALA A 508 26.62 -26.27 23.81
N ALA A 509 27.27 -25.12 23.61
CA ALA A 509 26.82 -23.84 24.13
C ALA A 509 25.50 -23.40 23.53
N THR A 510 25.16 -23.82 22.30
CA THR A 510 23.87 -23.53 21.71
C THR A 510 22.72 -24.13 22.53
N GLU A 511 22.80 -25.41 22.87
CA GLU A 511 21.80 -26.09 23.70
C GLU A 511 21.69 -25.49 25.12
N GLU A 512 22.82 -25.15 25.71
CA GLU A 512 22.89 -24.48 27.01
C GLU A 512 22.19 -23.13 26.97
N ILE A 513 22.52 -22.27 26.00
CA ILE A 513 21.94 -20.94 25.82
C ILE A 513 20.43 -21.01 25.56
N LEU A 514 19.96 -21.91 24.69
CA LEU A 514 18.55 -22.11 24.43
C LEU A 514 17.78 -22.47 25.70
N SER A 515 18.33 -23.41 26.48
CA SER A 515 17.73 -23.88 27.74
C SER A 515 17.67 -22.77 28.79
N GLU A 516 18.80 -22.10 29.06
CA GLU A 516 18.92 -21.06 30.08
C GLU A 516 18.05 -19.84 29.81
N ASN A 517 17.83 -19.49 28.52
CA ASN A 517 17.03 -18.34 28.10
C ASN A 517 15.59 -18.72 27.79
N GLY A 518 15.15 -19.96 28.00
CA GLY A 518 13.77 -20.41 27.70
C GLY A 518 13.40 -20.29 26.23
N ILE A 519 14.37 -20.43 25.33
CA ILE A 519 14.16 -20.34 23.88
C ILE A 519 13.74 -21.70 23.35
N ARG A 520 12.51 -21.80 22.87
CA ARG A 520 11.93 -23.06 22.40
C ARG A 520 12.53 -23.55 21.08
N ASN A 521 12.77 -22.64 20.15
CA ASN A 521 13.21 -22.97 18.81
C ASN A 521 14.51 -22.22 18.48
N GLN A 522 15.52 -22.96 18.03
CA GLN A 522 16.81 -22.42 17.57
C GLN A 522 16.67 -21.56 16.30
N TYR A 523 15.60 -21.76 15.53
CA TYR A 523 15.42 -21.22 14.18
C TYR A 523 13.95 -20.88 13.90
N SER A 524 13.73 -20.02 12.93
CA SER A 524 12.41 -19.79 12.33
C SER A 524 11.93 -21.05 11.57
N ASP A 525 10.60 -21.23 11.47
CA ASP A 525 9.98 -22.46 10.96
C ASP A 525 10.47 -22.85 9.55
N ASP A 526 10.74 -21.88 8.69
CA ASP A 526 11.23 -22.08 7.31
C ASP A 526 12.66 -22.67 7.25
N LEU A 527 13.46 -22.52 8.30
CA LEU A 527 14.83 -23.07 8.39
C LEU A 527 14.89 -24.44 9.06
N LYS A 528 13.77 -24.93 9.61
CA LYS A 528 13.70 -26.17 10.37
C LYS A 528 14.17 -27.39 9.59
N ASP A 529 13.59 -27.59 8.42
CA ASP A 529 13.91 -28.78 7.60
C ASP A 529 15.31 -28.68 7.00
N LEU A 530 15.78 -27.45 6.75
CA LEU A 530 17.13 -27.20 6.28
C LEU A 530 18.17 -27.63 7.32
N TRP A 531 17.99 -27.25 8.58
CA TRP A 531 18.92 -27.58 9.67
C TRP A 531 18.88 -29.07 10.04
N LYS A 532 17.68 -29.70 10.03
CA LYS A 532 17.50 -31.10 10.43
C LYS A 532 17.84 -32.14 9.35
N LYS A 533 18.12 -31.73 8.12
CA LYS A 533 18.29 -32.63 6.97
C LYS A 533 19.35 -33.73 7.15
N ASP A 534 20.34 -33.55 8.01
CA ASP A 534 21.39 -34.54 8.28
C ASP A 534 21.22 -35.36 9.59
N LEU A 535 20.26 -34.99 10.46
CA LEU A 535 20.00 -35.81 11.65
C LEU A 535 19.32 -37.14 11.32
N VAL A 536 18.62 -37.20 10.19
CA VAL A 536 17.93 -38.42 9.69
C VAL A 536 18.89 -39.40 9.01
N LYS A 537 20.07 -38.96 8.57
CA LYS A 537 21.10 -39.85 7.98
C LYS A 537 22.07 -40.49 8.99
N LYS A 538 21.99 -40.09 10.26
CA LYS A 538 22.83 -40.61 11.35
C LYS A 538 22.09 -41.58 12.28
N GLN A 539 20.83 -41.88 12.05
CA GLN A 539 20.06 -42.99 12.65
C GLN A 539 19.87 -44.12 11.62
#